data_c39c13f3ae473bcf863a2d4c2dfc13a0
#
_entry.id   c39c13f3ae473bcf863a2d4c2dfc13a0
#
_cell.length_a   1.000
_cell.length_b   1.000
_cell.length_c   1.000
_cell.angle_alpha   90.00
_cell.angle_beta   90.00
_cell.angle_gamma   90.00
#
_symmetry.space_group_name_H-M   'P 1'
#
loop_
_entity.id
_entity.type
_entity.pdbx_description
1 polymer ?
#
loop_
_entity_poly.entity_id
_entity_poly.type
_entity_poly.pdbx_seq_one_letter_code
_entity_poly.pdbx_strand_id
1 'polypeptide(L)'
;TGEQQQAVDMALTRQSFKVVAYAGAGKTTTLNLIGNQLRGRGIYLAFNKAIAAEAQRKFPQHVDCRTFHSLAFRHTARDITAKLQLPRFSPSRLASDLGLTPVQVKRQIEGKSQFVTLTPERQARFVSDAVSTFCSTHASYPAPRHLQFPDWLVASEAEQLRDTLYPYVERRWQQSIDPRHPAGIGHDIYLKLWALSKPVIPADFILFDEAQDADPLMMGILSNQPNQVIYVGDAHQQIYEWRGAVNAMKRLPLPQTLLTQSFRFGDQIADVANGFLKALQEEVPLRGNPAMASTLGKSMVHGQKD
;
A
#
# COMPACT_ATOMS: atom_id res chain seq x y z
N THR A 1 -18.56 -5.68 21.52
CA THR A 1 -18.44 -4.45 22.34
C THR A 1 -19.37 -3.36 21.83
N GLY A 2 -19.63 -2.33 22.67
CA GLY A 2 -20.40 -1.15 22.24
C GLY A 2 -19.77 -0.41 21.06
N GLU A 3 -18.41 -0.34 21.00
CA GLU A 3 -17.69 0.28 19.89
C GLU A 3 -17.88 -0.48 18.56
N GLN A 4 -17.90 -1.82 18.63
CA GLN A 4 -18.18 -2.63 17.44
C GLN A 4 -19.64 -2.45 16.98
N GLN A 5 -20.58 -2.31 17.91
CA GLN A 5 -21.98 -2.01 17.59
C GLN A 5 -22.11 -0.64 16.94
N GLN A 6 -21.42 0.39 17.44
CA GLN A 6 -21.39 1.71 16.80
C GLN A 6 -20.88 1.66 15.36
N ALA A 7 -19.85 0.83 15.09
CA ALA A 7 -19.36 0.64 13.72
C ALA A 7 -20.40 -0.05 12.82
N VAL A 8 -21.15 -1.02 13.35
CA VAL A 8 -22.28 -1.66 12.65
C VAL A 8 -23.38 -0.66 12.37
N ASP A 9 -23.78 0.14 13.36
CA ASP A 9 -24.84 1.14 13.22
C ASP A 9 -24.46 2.21 12.18
N MET A 10 -23.19 2.64 12.18
CA MET A 10 -22.67 3.55 11.17
C MET A 10 -22.72 2.90 9.77
N ALA A 11 -22.38 1.64 9.63
CA ALA A 11 -22.45 0.94 8.34
C ALA A 11 -23.89 0.88 7.78
N LEU A 12 -24.89 0.78 8.62
CA LEU A 12 -26.31 0.77 8.23
C LEU A 12 -26.79 2.11 7.66
N THR A 13 -26.08 3.21 7.92
CA THR A 13 -26.39 4.52 7.31
C THR A 13 -26.07 4.60 5.81
N ARG A 14 -25.38 3.61 5.25
CA ARG A 14 -24.93 3.56 3.86
C ARG A 14 -23.91 4.64 3.47
N GLN A 15 -23.41 5.41 4.41
CA GLN A 15 -22.33 6.36 4.17
C GLN A 15 -20.97 5.68 4.28
N SER A 16 -19.99 6.13 3.49
CA SER A 16 -18.60 5.71 3.66
C SER A 16 -18.03 6.31 4.95
N PHE A 17 -17.25 5.51 5.68
CA PHE A 17 -16.63 5.94 6.95
C PHE A 17 -15.36 5.13 7.23
N LYS A 18 -14.66 5.51 8.28
CA LYS A 18 -13.46 4.79 8.75
C LYS A 18 -13.64 4.30 10.19
N VAL A 19 -13.12 3.12 10.46
CA VAL A 19 -12.99 2.51 11.78
C VAL A 19 -11.53 2.60 12.19
N VAL A 20 -11.19 3.53 13.06
CA VAL A 20 -9.85 3.70 13.61
C VAL A 20 -9.68 2.73 14.78
N ALA A 21 -8.76 1.80 14.66
CA ALA A 21 -8.61 0.72 15.62
C ALA A 21 -7.19 0.64 16.16
N TYR A 22 -7.04 0.36 17.43
CA TYR A 22 -5.74 0.03 18.02
C TYR A 22 -5.34 -1.43 17.81
N ALA A 23 -4.11 -1.74 18.16
CA ALA A 23 -3.56 -3.09 18.10
C ALA A 23 -4.42 -4.10 18.86
N GLY A 24 -4.85 -5.16 18.16
CA GLY A 24 -5.65 -6.22 18.79
C GLY A 24 -7.10 -5.85 19.09
N ALA A 25 -7.62 -4.71 18.60
CA ALA A 25 -8.97 -4.25 18.89
C ALA A 25 -10.07 -4.94 18.06
N GLY A 26 -9.75 -6.02 17.34
CA GLY A 26 -10.76 -6.82 16.64
C GLY A 26 -11.20 -6.25 15.30
N LYS A 27 -10.32 -5.60 14.54
CA LYS A 27 -10.58 -5.03 13.21
C LYS A 27 -11.37 -5.98 12.29
N THR A 28 -10.80 -7.14 11.99
CA THR A 28 -11.40 -8.12 11.08
C THR A 28 -12.72 -8.69 11.62
N THR A 29 -12.84 -8.86 12.95
CA THR A 29 -14.10 -9.28 13.60
C THR A 29 -15.17 -8.23 13.40
N THR A 30 -14.84 -6.95 13.55
CA THR A 30 -15.78 -5.84 13.32
C THR A 30 -16.23 -5.78 11.87
N LEU A 31 -15.30 -5.94 10.90
CA LEU A 31 -15.66 -6.04 9.48
C LEU A 31 -16.59 -7.22 9.19
N ASN A 32 -16.35 -8.36 9.85
CA ASN A 32 -17.24 -9.52 9.73
C ASN A 32 -18.64 -9.24 10.28
N LEU A 33 -18.75 -8.60 11.46
CA LEU A 33 -20.03 -8.18 12.04
C LEU A 33 -20.78 -7.24 11.08
N ILE A 34 -20.09 -6.25 10.51
CA ILE A 34 -20.65 -5.35 9.51
C ILE A 34 -21.11 -6.14 8.28
N GLY A 35 -20.27 -7.04 7.75
CA GLY A 35 -20.61 -7.86 6.60
C GLY A 35 -21.85 -8.74 6.81
N ASN A 36 -22.10 -9.23 8.04
CA ASN A 36 -23.29 -10.00 8.38
C ASN A 36 -24.58 -9.15 8.45
N GLN A 37 -24.46 -7.85 8.73
CA GLN A 37 -25.61 -6.95 8.86
C GLN A 37 -25.97 -6.25 7.54
N LEU A 38 -24.97 -6.00 6.69
CA LEU A 38 -25.23 -5.34 5.42
C LEU A 38 -25.85 -6.34 4.42
N ARG A 39 -26.85 -5.85 3.69
CA ARG A 39 -27.52 -6.60 2.62
C ARG A 39 -26.90 -6.23 1.28
N GLY A 40 -27.00 -7.16 0.32
CA GLY A 40 -26.46 -7.00 -1.00
C GLY A 40 -25.10 -7.69 -1.14
N ARG A 41 -24.43 -7.47 -2.26
CA ARG A 41 -23.14 -8.07 -2.58
C ARG A 41 -22.01 -7.24 -1.96
N GLY A 42 -21.24 -7.84 -1.07
CA GLY A 42 -20.07 -7.22 -0.45
C GLY A 42 -18.76 -7.67 -1.09
N ILE A 43 -17.75 -6.83 -1.01
CA ILE A 43 -16.36 -7.21 -1.26
C ILE A 43 -15.51 -6.83 -0.04
N TYR A 44 -14.77 -7.80 0.48
CA TYR A 44 -13.72 -7.58 1.47
C TYR A 44 -12.36 -7.56 0.76
N LEU A 45 -11.66 -6.44 0.90
CA LEU A 45 -10.34 -6.22 0.32
C LEU A 45 -9.26 -6.43 1.38
N ALA A 46 -8.54 -7.54 1.23
CA ALA A 46 -7.44 -7.92 2.09
C ALA A 46 -6.09 -7.43 1.53
N PHE A 47 -5.13 -7.24 2.43
CA PHE A 47 -3.77 -6.88 2.08
C PHE A 47 -3.05 -7.95 1.25
N ASN A 48 -3.25 -9.24 1.57
CA ASN A 48 -2.62 -10.35 0.87
C ASN A 48 -3.56 -11.56 0.67
N LYS A 49 -3.09 -12.50 -0.14
CA LYS A 49 -3.84 -13.70 -0.52
C LYS A 49 -4.21 -14.61 0.66
N ALA A 50 -3.31 -14.75 1.63
CA ALA A 50 -3.54 -15.62 2.80
C ALA A 50 -4.65 -15.05 3.67
N ILE A 51 -4.63 -13.74 3.94
CA ILE A 51 -5.68 -13.03 4.68
C ILE A 51 -7.02 -13.13 3.94
N ALA A 52 -7.03 -12.93 2.62
CA ALA A 52 -8.26 -13.07 1.83
C ALA A 52 -8.86 -14.48 1.92
N ALA A 53 -8.02 -15.52 1.84
CA ALA A 53 -8.46 -16.91 1.93
C ALA A 53 -8.98 -17.27 3.35
N GLU A 54 -8.35 -16.75 4.40
CA GLU A 54 -8.83 -16.90 5.77
C GLU A 54 -10.16 -16.17 5.98
N ALA A 55 -10.27 -14.93 5.50
CA ALA A 55 -11.48 -14.14 5.57
C ALA A 55 -12.66 -14.83 4.85
N GLN A 56 -12.44 -15.42 3.69
CA GLN A 56 -13.48 -16.11 2.93
C GLN A 56 -14.15 -17.27 3.71
N ARG A 57 -13.45 -17.85 4.69
CA ARG A 57 -14.00 -18.90 5.57
C ARG A 57 -14.86 -18.35 6.70
N LYS A 58 -14.68 -17.08 7.04
CA LYS A 58 -15.30 -16.42 8.20
C LYS A 58 -16.43 -15.48 7.81
N PHE A 59 -16.32 -14.83 6.65
CA PHE A 59 -17.30 -13.88 6.18
C PHE A 59 -18.54 -14.58 5.57
N PRO A 60 -19.70 -13.92 5.60
CA PRO A 60 -20.91 -14.46 5.00
C PRO A 60 -20.75 -14.66 3.48
N GLN A 61 -21.48 -15.59 2.90
CA GLN A 61 -21.33 -16.01 1.49
C GLN A 61 -21.51 -14.88 0.47
N HIS A 62 -22.28 -13.85 0.81
CA HIS A 62 -22.50 -12.69 -0.07
C HIS A 62 -21.34 -11.69 -0.07
N VAL A 63 -20.32 -11.91 0.78
CA VAL A 63 -19.08 -11.11 0.81
C VAL A 63 -17.96 -11.89 0.14
N ASP A 64 -17.52 -11.43 -1.03
CA ASP A 64 -16.39 -11.99 -1.77
C ASP A 64 -15.06 -11.42 -1.24
N CYS A 65 -14.18 -12.27 -0.71
CA CYS A 65 -12.91 -11.85 -0.11
C CYS A 65 -11.79 -11.89 -1.14
N ARG A 66 -11.18 -10.73 -1.41
CA ARG A 66 -10.20 -10.52 -2.48
C ARG A 66 -9.04 -9.66 -2.05
N THR A 67 -7.99 -9.65 -2.88
CA THR A 67 -6.97 -8.59 -2.88
C THR A 67 -7.18 -7.67 -4.07
N PHE A 68 -6.67 -6.43 -4.01
CA PHE A 68 -6.67 -5.52 -5.16
C PHE A 68 -6.08 -6.18 -6.41
N HIS A 69 -4.94 -6.86 -6.25
CA HIS A 69 -4.29 -7.59 -7.34
C HIS A 69 -5.19 -8.66 -7.96
N SER A 70 -5.98 -9.38 -7.16
CA SER A 70 -6.87 -10.41 -7.71
C SER A 70 -8.06 -9.83 -8.47
N LEU A 71 -8.55 -8.66 -8.07
CA LEU A 71 -9.57 -7.93 -8.83
C LEU A 71 -8.98 -7.41 -10.14
N ALA A 72 -7.86 -6.71 -10.08
CA ALA A 72 -7.18 -6.17 -11.25
C ALA A 72 -6.86 -7.28 -12.28
N PHE A 73 -6.33 -8.41 -11.82
CA PHE A 73 -6.00 -9.55 -12.68
C PHE A 73 -7.21 -10.07 -13.48
N ARG A 74 -8.38 -10.14 -12.86
CA ARG A 74 -9.61 -10.60 -13.52
C ARG A 74 -10.14 -9.63 -14.57
N HIS A 75 -9.88 -8.35 -14.38
CA HIS A 75 -10.40 -7.27 -15.24
C HIS A 75 -9.38 -6.76 -16.26
N THR A 76 -8.13 -7.25 -16.19
CA THR A 76 -7.11 -6.91 -17.19
C THR A 76 -7.13 -7.92 -18.33
N ALA A 77 -6.88 -7.46 -19.54
CA ALA A 77 -6.82 -8.27 -20.75
C ALA A 77 -5.83 -9.46 -20.59
N ARG A 78 -6.22 -10.61 -21.13
CA ARG A 78 -5.46 -11.88 -20.95
C ARG A 78 -4.08 -11.84 -21.55
N ASP A 79 -3.89 -11.14 -22.65
CA ASP A 79 -2.60 -10.96 -23.33
C ASP A 79 -1.61 -10.16 -22.48
N ILE A 80 -2.08 -9.17 -21.72
CA ILE A 80 -1.25 -8.44 -20.74
C ILE A 80 -0.91 -9.33 -19.55
N THR A 81 -1.90 -10.02 -18.97
CA THR A 81 -1.64 -10.88 -17.81
C THR A 81 -0.80 -12.11 -18.15
N ALA A 82 -0.81 -12.59 -19.40
CA ALA A 82 0.08 -13.64 -19.89
C ALA A 82 1.57 -13.24 -19.79
N LYS A 83 1.89 -11.95 -19.89
CA LYS A 83 3.28 -11.45 -19.74
C LYS A 83 3.86 -11.70 -18.33
N LEU A 84 3.06 -12.02 -17.33
CA LEU A 84 3.56 -12.43 -16.02
C LEU A 84 4.34 -13.76 -16.06
N GLN A 85 4.12 -14.58 -17.07
CA GLN A 85 4.83 -15.84 -17.28
C GLN A 85 6.12 -15.67 -18.08
N LEU A 86 6.32 -14.50 -18.71
CA LEU A 86 7.53 -14.21 -19.46
C LEU A 86 8.68 -13.81 -18.50
N PRO A 87 9.94 -14.10 -18.86
CA PRO A 87 11.09 -13.67 -18.08
C PRO A 87 11.19 -12.14 -18.09
N ARG A 88 11.41 -11.56 -16.91
CA ARG A 88 11.74 -10.14 -16.82
C ARG A 88 13.13 -9.90 -17.39
N PHE A 89 13.31 -8.80 -18.09
CA PHE A 89 14.64 -8.44 -18.57
C PHE A 89 15.57 -8.11 -17.40
N SER A 90 16.80 -8.63 -17.48
CA SER A 90 17.87 -8.17 -16.61
C SER A 90 18.20 -6.70 -16.89
N PRO A 91 18.82 -5.97 -15.95
CA PRO A 91 19.22 -4.58 -16.19
C PRO A 91 20.06 -4.39 -17.45
N SER A 92 20.96 -5.34 -17.73
CA SER A 92 21.81 -5.32 -18.94
C SER A 92 20.97 -5.48 -20.23
N ARG A 93 20.06 -6.47 -20.26
CA ARG A 93 19.16 -6.66 -21.41
C ARG A 93 18.21 -5.46 -21.61
N LEU A 94 17.72 -4.90 -20.53
CA LEU A 94 16.85 -3.70 -20.60
C LEU A 94 17.64 -2.49 -21.09
N ALA A 95 18.88 -2.30 -20.64
CA ALA A 95 19.76 -1.24 -21.12
C ALA A 95 19.99 -1.32 -22.63
N SER A 96 20.28 -2.52 -23.14
CA SER A 96 20.45 -2.78 -24.57
C SER A 96 19.14 -2.55 -25.34
N ASP A 97 18.01 -3.03 -24.83
CA ASP A 97 16.69 -2.87 -25.45
C ASP A 97 16.24 -1.40 -25.54
N LEU A 98 16.57 -0.60 -24.55
CA LEU A 98 16.32 0.83 -24.52
C LEU A 98 17.36 1.65 -25.31
N GLY A 99 18.52 1.09 -25.64
CA GLY A 99 19.63 1.79 -26.31
C GLY A 99 20.37 2.76 -25.37
N LEU A 100 20.44 2.45 -24.07
CA LEU A 100 21.12 3.29 -23.09
C LEU A 100 22.65 3.25 -23.30
N THR A 101 23.28 4.41 -23.17
CA THR A 101 24.73 4.59 -23.24
C THR A 101 25.29 5.13 -21.93
N PRO A 102 26.58 4.91 -21.62
CA PRO A 102 27.17 5.46 -20.40
C PRO A 102 27.07 6.99 -20.35
N VAL A 103 26.74 7.54 -19.17
CA VAL A 103 26.66 8.98 -18.93
C VAL A 103 27.58 9.36 -17.78
N GLN A 104 28.30 10.48 -17.92
CA GLN A 104 29.10 11.05 -16.84
C GLN A 104 28.22 11.95 -15.96
N VAL A 105 28.26 11.72 -14.66
CA VAL A 105 27.55 12.53 -13.66
C VAL A 105 28.49 12.97 -12.54
N LYS A 106 28.21 14.10 -11.92
CA LYS A 106 28.94 14.55 -10.74
C LYS A 106 28.35 13.94 -9.49
N ARG A 107 29.20 13.31 -8.72
CA ARG A 107 28.91 12.75 -7.40
C ARG A 107 29.53 13.62 -6.33
N GLN A 108 28.79 13.91 -5.26
CA GLN A 108 29.30 14.59 -4.09
C GLN A 108 29.47 13.62 -2.93
N ILE A 109 30.68 13.52 -2.39
CA ILE A 109 31.01 12.73 -1.20
C ILE A 109 31.91 13.59 -0.33
N GLU A 110 31.55 13.76 0.95
CA GLU A 110 32.32 14.51 1.96
C GLU A 110 32.77 15.91 1.46
N GLY A 111 31.89 16.60 0.75
CA GLY A 111 32.15 17.93 0.23
C GLY A 111 33.02 17.99 -1.05
N LYS A 112 33.48 16.83 -1.58
CA LYS A 112 34.26 16.77 -2.82
C LYS A 112 33.40 16.28 -3.98
N SER A 113 33.52 16.97 -5.13
CA SER A 113 32.84 16.56 -6.37
C SER A 113 33.77 15.68 -7.21
N GLN A 114 33.25 14.54 -7.66
CA GLN A 114 33.92 13.61 -8.55
C GLN A 114 33.02 13.27 -9.72
N PHE A 115 33.59 13.11 -10.93
CA PHE A 115 32.88 12.50 -12.06
C PHE A 115 32.83 10.99 -11.92
N VAL A 116 31.63 10.43 -12.09
CA VAL A 116 31.41 8.98 -12.07
C VAL A 116 30.65 8.60 -13.33
N THR A 117 31.04 7.49 -13.94
CA THR A 117 30.29 6.92 -15.05
C THR A 117 29.07 6.18 -14.55
N LEU A 118 27.89 6.64 -14.92
CA LEU A 118 26.63 5.93 -14.71
C LEU A 118 26.47 4.90 -15.84
N THR A 119 26.60 3.63 -15.50
CA THR A 119 26.51 2.55 -16.49
C THR A 119 25.08 2.41 -17.05
N PRO A 120 24.91 1.89 -18.26
CA PRO A 120 23.60 1.62 -18.86
C PRO A 120 22.69 0.77 -17.97
N GLU A 121 23.24 -0.24 -17.27
CA GLU A 121 22.49 -1.12 -16.36
C GLU A 121 21.95 -0.35 -15.15
N ARG A 122 22.70 0.60 -14.64
CA ARG A 122 22.28 1.44 -13.52
C ARG A 122 21.19 2.41 -13.96
N GLN A 123 21.32 2.98 -15.15
CA GLN A 123 20.25 3.79 -15.77
C GLN A 123 18.97 2.98 -15.98
N ALA A 124 19.10 1.74 -16.50
CA ALA A 124 17.97 0.83 -16.69
C ALA A 124 17.23 0.48 -15.37
N ARG A 125 17.95 0.40 -14.24
CA ARG A 125 17.34 0.26 -12.92
C ARG A 125 16.52 1.49 -12.55
N PHE A 126 17.07 2.71 -12.70
CA PHE A 126 16.32 3.94 -12.45
C PHE A 126 15.07 4.04 -13.31
N VAL A 127 15.16 3.66 -14.58
CA VAL A 127 13.99 3.62 -15.48
C VAL A 127 12.94 2.62 -14.99
N SER A 128 13.35 1.41 -14.58
CA SER A 128 12.43 0.40 -14.04
C SER A 128 11.78 0.84 -12.74
N ASP A 129 12.56 1.41 -11.82
CA ASP A 129 12.10 1.90 -10.53
C ASP A 129 11.12 3.07 -10.71
N ALA A 130 11.38 3.95 -11.70
CA ALA A 130 10.46 5.04 -12.04
C ALA A 130 9.11 4.52 -12.57
N VAL A 131 9.10 3.47 -13.39
CA VAL A 131 7.86 2.82 -13.84
C VAL A 131 7.13 2.19 -12.65
N SER A 132 7.84 1.55 -11.74
CA SER A 132 7.24 0.97 -10.53
C SER A 132 6.67 2.05 -9.60
N THR A 133 7.39 3.16 -9.40
CA THR A 133 6.91 4.35 -8.67
C THR A 133 5.66 4.92 -9.31
N PHE A 134 5.64 5.09 -10.62
CA PHE A 134 4.45 5.52 -11.35
C PHE A 134 3.26 4.59 -11.09
N CYS A 135 3.49 3.29 -11.11
CA CYS A 135 2.44 2.29 -10.89
C CYS A 135 1.79 2.37 -9.51
N SER A 136 2.48 2.86 -8.49
CA SER A 136 1.93 3.04 -7.13
C SER A 136 1.20 4.37 -6.93
N THR A 137 1.22 5.28 -7.91
CA THR A 137 0.56 6.60 -7.84
C THR A 137 -0.77 6.62 -8.57
N HIS A 138 -1.59 7.65 -8.31
CA HIS A 138 -2.82 7.92 -9.07
C HIS A 138 -2.60 8.70 -10.39
N ALA A 139 -1.34 9.01 -10.74
CA ALA A 139 -1.02 9.71 -11.97
C ALA A 139 -1.50 8.92 -13.22
N SER A 140 -1.99 9.63 -14.25
CA SER A 140 -2.46 8.99 -15.48
C SER A 140 -1.33 8.61 -16.44
N TYR A 141 -0.19 9.29 -16.33
CA TYR A 141 1.00 9.09 -17.16
C TYR A 141 2.27 9.10 -16.33
N PRO A 142 3.34 8.39 -16.76
CA PRO A 142 4.66 8.60 -16.21
C PRO A 142 5.05 10.08 -16.27
N ALA A 143 5.83 10.53 -15.29
CA ALA A 143 6.30 11.92 -15.25
C ALA A 143 7.74 11.95 -14.69
N PRO A 144 8.54 13.00 -14.98
CA PRO A 144 9.92 13.12 -14.50
C PRO A 144 10.07 12.94 -12.98
N ARG A 145 9.08 13.35 -12.19
CA ARG A 145 9.07 13.19 -10.72
C ARG A 145 9.10 11.74 -10.23
N HIS A 146 8.79 10.76 -11.08
CA HIS A 146 8.87 9.34 -10.71
C HIS A 146 10.31 8.81 -10.76
N LEU A 147 11.21 9.52 -11.44
CA LEU A 147 12.64 9.25 -11.41
C LEU A 147 13.25 9.78 -10.10
N GLN A 148 13.63 8.87 -9.24
CA GLN A 148 14.29 9.17 -7.97
C GLN A 148 15.75 8.73 -8.04
N PHE A 149 16.63 9.58 -7.53
CA PHE A 149 18.06 9.33 -7.52
C PHE A 149 18.58 9.37 -6.08
N PRO A 150 19.70 8.68 -5.80
CA PRO A 150 20.31 8.73 -4.49
C PRO A 150 20.86 10.13 -4.15
N ASP A 151 20.91 10.46 -2.87
CA ASP A 151 21.33 11.78 -2.34
C ASP A 151 22.78 12.15 -2.67
N TRP A 152 23.62 11.17 -3.05
CA TRP A 152 24.98 11.46 -3.49
C TRP A 152 25.06 12.16 -4.87
N LEU A 153 23.98 12.15 -5.65
CA LEU A 153 23.94 12.85 -6.94
C LEU A 153 23.66 14.34 -6.70
N VAL A 154 24.47 15.19 -7.29
CA VAL A 154 24.28 16.65 -7.19
C VAL A 154 22.92 17.05 -7.79
N ALA A 155 22.21 17.95 -7.17
CA ALA A 155 20.83 18.30 -7.55
C ALA A 155 20.69 18.72 -9.02
N SER A 156 21.64 19.54 -9.54
CA SER A 156 21.65 19.95 -10.96
C SER A 156 21.87 18.76 -11.91
N GLU A 157 22.73 17.81 -11.52
CA GLU A 157 22.97 16.58 -12.30
C GLU A 157 21.76 15.66 -12.26
N ALA A 158 21.08 15.60 -11.10
CA ALA A 158 19.85 14.82 -10.97
C ALA A 158 18.74 15.38 -11.87
N GLU A 159 18.64 16.68 -12.02
CA GLU A 159 17.69 17.33 -12.92
C GLU A 159 17.98 17.02 -14.38
N GLN A 160 19.23 17.21 -14.84
CA GLN A 160 19.66 16.85 -16.19
C GLN A 160 19.48 15.36 -16.50
N LEU A 161 19.82 14.50 -15.54
CA LEU A 161 19.66 13.04 -15.71
C LEU A 161 18.17 12.66 -15.77
N ARG A 162 17.32 13.38 -15.03
CA ARG A 162 15.86 13.18 -15.08
C ARG A 162 15.32 13.48 -16.47
N ASP A 163 15.71 14.59 -17.05
CA ASP A 163 15.29 14.96 -18.41
C ASP A 163 15.84 13.98 -19.45
N THR A 164 17.07 13.52 -19.28
CA THR A 164 17.70 12.53 -20.15
C THR A 164 17.00 11.17 -20.08
N LEU A 165 16.61 10.69 -18.88
CA LEU A 165 16.05 9.37 -18.68
C LEU A 165 14.52 9.31 -18.83
N TYR A 166 13.82 10.42 -18.73
CA TYR A 166 12.38 10.42 -18.80
C TYR A 166 11.80 9.80 -20.09
N PRO A 167 12.31 10.06 -21.30
CA PRO A 167 11.82 9.40 -22.51
C PRO A 167 11.94 7.86 -22.47
N TYR A 168 12.96 7.34 -21.77
CA TYR A 168 13.12 5.89 -21.58
C TYR A 168 12.11 5.33 -20.57
N VAL A 169 11.69 6.11 -19.58
CA VAL A 169 10.60 5.72 -18.66
C VAL A 169 9.29 5.58 -19.42
N GLU A 170 8.96 6.53 -20.29
CA GLU A 170 7.77 6.45 -21.14
C GLU A 170 7.84 5.23 -22.07
N ARG A 171 8.96 5.03 -22.75
CA ARG A 171 9.19 3.87 -23.60
C ARG A 171 9.06 2.56 -22.84
N ARG A 172 9.66 2.47 -21.65
CA ARG A 172 9.56 1.26 -20.80
C ARG A 172 8.13 1.00 -20.36
N TRP A 173 7.36 2.03 -20.03
CA TRP A 173 5.94 1.88 -19.73
C TRP A 173 5.18 1.34 -20.95
N GLN A 174 5.36 1.91 -22.13
CA GLN A 174 4.72 1.42 -23.37
C GLN A 174 5.08 -0.03 -23.68
N GLN A 175 6.34 -0.42 -23.52
CA GLN A 175 6.78 -1.82 -23.64
C GLN A 175 6.10 -2.75 -22.63
N SER A 176 5.86 -2.26 -21.42
CA SER A 176 5.19 -3.04 -20.36
C SER A 176 3.74 -3.37 -20.74
N ILE A 177 3.05 -2.44 -21.37
CA ILE A 177 1.63 -2.57 -21.75
C ILE A 177 1.42 -3.06 -23.20
N ASP A 178 2.47 -3.19 -24.00
CA ASP A 178 2.39 -3.85 -25.32
C ASP A 178 2.41 -5.37 -25.16
N PRO A 179 1.33 -6.09 -25.52
CA PRO A 179 1.28 -7.55 -25.43
C PRO A 179 2.35 -8.26 -26.25
N ARG A 180 2.83 -7.64 -27.34
CA ARG A 180 3.79 -8.22 -28.28
C ARG A 180 5.24 -8.06 -27.80
N HIS A 181 5.49 -7.18 -26.83
CA HIS A 181 6.84 -6.98 -26.32
C HIS A 181 7.27 -8.18 -25.46
N PRO A 182 8.46 -8.76 -25.70
CA PRO A 182 8.88 -10.04 -25.10
C PRO A 182 9.28 -9.96 -23.61
N ALA A 183 9.39 -8.77 -23.03
CA ALA A 183 9.72 -8.62 -21.62
C ALA A 183 8.53 -8.95 -20.73
N GLY A 184 8.75 -9.77 -19.69
CA GLY A 184 7.80 -9.99 -18.62
C GLY A 184 7.55 -8.73 -17.79
N ILE A 185 6.41 -8.72 -17.09
CA ILE A 185 5.95 -7.59 -16.27
C ILE A 185 5.82 -7.95 -14.79
N GLY A 186 5.74 -6.93 -13.93
CA GLY A 186 5.36 -7.06 -12.52
C GLY A 186 3.86 -7.02 -12.32
N HIS A 187 3.44 -7.37 -11.11
CA HIS A 187 2.02 -7.31 -10.70
C HIS A 187 1.50 -5.88 -10.59
N ASP A 188 2.37 -4.90 -10.44
CA ASP A 188 2.07 -3.48 -10.40
C ASP A 188 1.55 -2.96 -11.76
N ILE A 189 2.02 -3.51 -12.87
CA ILE A 189 1.66 -3.07 -14.23
C ILE A 189 0.16 -3.29 -14.52
N TYR A 190 -0.34 -4.50 -14.32
CA TYR A 190 -1.76 -4.76 -14.60
C TYR A 190 -2.70 -4.11 -13.57
N LEU A 191 -2.24 -3.94 -12.31
CA LEU A 191 -2.98 -3.20 -11.30
C LEU A 191 -3.12 -1.73 -11.72
N LYS A 192 -2.01 -1.14 -12.23
CA LYS A 192 -2.02 0.23 -12.77
C LYS A 192 -2.95 0.38 -13.97
N LEU A 193 -2.89 -0.55 -14.93
CA LEU A 193 -3.79 -0.54 -16.10
C LEU A 193 -5.26 -0.59 -15.68
N TRP A 194 -5.58 -1.45 -14.72
CA TRP A 194 -6.93 -1.55 -14.18
C TRP A 194 -7.34 -0.22 -13.52
N ALA A 195 -6.48 0.38 -12.71
CA ALA A 195 -6.76 1.68 -12.09
C ALA A 195 -7.00 2.79 -13.12
N LEU A 196 -6.20 2.82 -14.22
CA LEU A 196 -6.36 3.80 -15.30
C LEU A 196 -7.69 3.65 -16.05
N SER A 197 -8.30 2.47 -16.06
CA SER A 197 -9.64 2.26 -16.61
C SER A 197 -10.77 2.84 -15.73
N LYS A 198 -10.43 3.43 -14.57
CA LYS A 198 -11.38 3.97 -13.59
C LYS A 198 -12.47 2.96 -13.22
N PRO A 199 -12.09 1.80 -12.69
CA PRO A 199 -13.01 0.69 -12.50
C PRO A 199 -14.07 1.01 -11.47
N VAL A 200 -15.30 0.60 -11.75
CA VAL A 200 -16.34 0.48 -10.74
C VAL A 200 -16.33 -0.96 -10.22
N ILE A 201 -16.10 -1.13 -8.93
CA ILE A 201 -16.10 -2.44 -8.28
C ILE A 201 -17.56 -2.91 -8.17
N PRO A 202 -17.91 -4.08 -8.75
CA PRO A 202 -19.30 -4.54 -8.81
C PRO A 202 -19.74 -5.13 -7.45
N ALA A 203 -20.00 -4.24 -6.49
CA ALA A 203 -20.46 -4.56 -5.15
C ALA A 203 -21.40 -3.47 -4.65
N ASP A 204 -22.24 -3.77 -3.67
CA ASP A 204 -23.09 -2.79 -2.98
C ASP A 204 -22.34 -2.09 -1.85
N PHE A 205 -21.34 -2.76 -1.28
CA PHE A 205 -20.42 -2.21 -0.27
C PHE A 205 -19.04 -2.84 -0.34
N ILE A 206 -18.04 -2.10 0.12
CA ILE A 206 -16.63 -2.49 0.11
C ILE A 206 -16.09 -2.36 1.55
N LEU A 207 -15.51 -3.44 2.05
CA LEU A 207 -14.81 -3.52 3.32
C LEU A 207 -13.32 -3.55 3.05
N PHE A 208 -12.59 -2.51 3.45
CA PHE A 208 -11.16 -2.40 3.19
C PHE A 208 -10.37 -2.49 4.49
N ASP A 209 -9.64 -3.58 4.67
CA ASP A 209 -8.81 -3.85 5.85
C ASP A 209 -7.38 -3.35 5.68
N GLU A 210 -6.71 -3.04 6.79
CA GLU A 210 -5.34 -2.52 6.88
C GLU A 210 -5.13 -1.25 6.03
N ALA A 211 -6.10 -0.34 6.07
CA ALA A 211 -6.14 0.88 5.25
C ALA A 211 -4.95 1.83 5.48
N GLN A 212 -4.22 1.72 6.60
CA GLN A 212 -2.99 2.48 6.85
C GLN A 212 -1.85 2.12 5.89
N ASP A 213 -1.88 0.91 5.31
CA ASP A 213 -0.85 0.40 4.39
C ASP A 213 -1.23 0.55 2.90
N ALA A 214 -2.34 1.23 2.62
CA ALA A 214 -2.78 1.49 1.24
C ALA A 214 -1.82 2.46 0.53
N ASP A 215 -1.50 2.15 -0.73
CA ASP A 215 -0.80 3.08 -1.60
C ASP A 215 -1.77 4.12 -2.23
N PRO A 216 -1.25 5.21 -2.81
CA PRO A 216 -2.08 6.23 -3.45
C PRO A 216 -2.95 5.68 -4.59
N LEU A 217 -2.51 4.64 -5.30
CA LEU A 217 -3.28 4.02 -6.37
C LEU A 217 -4.54 3.34 -5.83
N MET A 218 -4.40 2.52 -4.79
CA MET A 218 -5.52 1.85 -4.12
C MET A 218 -6.51 2.86 -3.55
N MET A 219 -6.00 3.91 -2.90
CA MET A 219 -6.82 5.00 -2.39
C MET A 219 -7.57 5.73 -3.51
N GLY A 220 -6.90 5.99 -4.65
CA GLY A 220 -7.54 6.59 -5.81
C GLY A 220 -8.67 5.74 -6.39
N ILE A 221 -8.51 4.41 -6.42
CA ILE A 221 -9.57 3.49 -6.85
C ILE A 221 -10.76 3.56 -5.88
N LEU A 222 -10.51 3.45 -4.57
CA LEU A 222 -11.58 3.41 -3.56
C LEU A 222 -12.33 4.73 -3.42
N SER A 223 -11.63 5.86 -3.48
CA SER A 223 -12.25 7.19 -3.38
C SER A 223 -13.19 7.53 -4.54
N ASN A 224 -13.04 6.83 -5.67
CA ASN A 224 -13.88 7.02 -6.85
C ASN A 224 -15.02 5.99 -6.95
N GLN A 225 -15.24 5.15 -5.92
CA GLN A 225 -16.34 4.20 -5.95
C GLN A 225 -17.68 4.90 -5.63
N PRO A 226 -18.74 4.60 -6.37
CA PRO A 226 -20.09 5.09 -6.05
C PRO A 226 -20.69 4.38 -4.84
N ASN A 227 -20.14 3.25 -4.45
CA ASN A 227 -20.63 2.38 -3.40
C ASN A 227 -20.09 2.82 -2.03
N GLN A 228 -20.73 2.35 -0.98
CA GLN A 228 -20.23 2.52 0.39
C GLN A 228 -18.85 1.85 0.52
N VAL A 229 -17.85 2.58 1.02
CA VAL A 229 -16.53 2.06 1.37
C VAL A 229 -16.30 2.24 2.87
N ILE A 230 -16.01 1.15 3.55
CA ILE A 230 -15.70 1.11 4.98
C ILE A 230 -14.22 0.77 5.13
N TYR A 231 -13.44 1.75 5.59
CA TYR A 231 -12.01 1.65 5.81
C TYR A 231 -11.74 1.24 7.25
N VAL A 232 -10.91 0.22 7.47
CA VAL A 232 -10.49 -0.18 8.80
C VAL A 232 -8.97 -0.23 8.87
N GLY A 233 -8.39 0.32 9.92
CA GLY A 233 -6.95 0.34 10.07
C GLY A 233 -6.48 0.88 11.41
N ASP A 234 -5.19 0.74 11.65
CA ASP A 234 -4.47 1.30 12.80
C ASP A 234 -3.44 2.32 12.30
N ALA A 235 -3.67 3.60 12.61
CA ALA A 235 -2.78 4.68 12.16
C ALA A 235 -1.34 4.54 12.67
N HIS A 236 -1.12 3.77 13.75
CA HIS A 236 0.19 3.54 14.38
C HIS A 236 0.89 2.27 13.90
N GLN A 237 0.21 1.41 13.13
CA GLN A 237 0.77 0.16 12.59
C GLN A 237 1.22 0.28 11.14
N GLN A 238 1.35 1.48 10.59
CA GLN A 238 1.87 1.69 9.24
C GLN A 238 3.35 1.27 9.17
N ILE A 239 3.64 0.26 8.34
CA ILE A 239 5.00 -0.28 8.13
C ILE A 239 5.47 -0.19 6.67
N TYR A 240 4.61 0.23 5.75
CA TYR A 240 4.91 0.29 4.30
C TYR A 240 5.05 1.72 3.76
N GLU A 241 5.32 2.72 4.62
CA GLU A 241 5.56 4.10 4.19
C GLU A 241 6.68 4.20 3.15
N TRP A 242 7.75 3.42 3.32
CA TRP A 242 8.86 3.33 2.38
C TRP A 242 8.48 2.78 0.98
N ARG A 243 7.31 2.15 0.86
CA ARG A 243 6.71 1.75 -0.43
C ARG A 243 5.73 2.78 -0.99
N GLY A 244 5.62 3.95 -0.36
CA GLY A 244 4.69 4.99 -0.75
C GLY A 244 3.29 4.82 -0.17
N ALA A 245 3.09 3.94 0.84
CA ALA A 245 1.83 3.84 1.54
C ALA A 245 1.47 5.19 2.19
N VAL A 246 0.24 5.62 1.99
CA VAL A 246 -0.31 6.81 2.61
C VAL A 246 -1.21 6.39 3.75
N ASN A 247 -0.99 6.95 4.94
CA ASN A 247 -1.84 6.64 6.08
C ASN A 247 -3.27 7.14 5.83
N ALA A 248 -4.08 6.27 5.20
CA ALA A 248 -5.46 6.57 4.86
C ALA A 248 -6.29 6.93 6.10
N MET A 249 -5.97 6.32 7.25
CA MET A 249 -6.68 6.57 8.52
C MET A 249 -6.53 8.01 9.00
N LYS A 250 -5.39 8.65 8.74
CA LYS A 250 -5.14 10.07 9.05
C LYS A 250 -5.64 11.03 7.97
N ARG A 251 -5.59 10.63 6.70
CA ARG A 251 -5.82 11.53 5.56
C ARG A 251 -7.26 11.62 5.07
N LEU A 252 -8.05 10.56 5.28
CA LEU A 252 -9.44 10.55 4.79
C LEU A 252 -10.33 11.44 5.66
N PRO A 253 -10.99 12.47 5.09
CA PRO A 253 -11.94 13.34 5.80
C PRO A 253 -13.31 12.68 5.87
N LEU A 254 -13.38 11.48 6.42
CA LEU A 254 -14.60 10.70 6.57
C LEU A 254 -15.04 10.65 8.04
N PRO A 255 -16.34 10.48 8.31
CA PRO A 255 -16.82 10.13 9.65
C PRO A 255 -16.07 8.92 10.19
N GLN A 256 -15.90 8.84 11.51
CA GLN A 256 -15.12 7.74 12.08
C GLN A 256 -15.79 7.15 13.31
N THR A 257 -15.54 5.86 13.52
CA THR A 257 -15.75 5.15 14.79
C THR A 257 -14.41 4.64 15.31
N LEU A 258 -14.36 4.32 16.59
CA LEU A 258 -13.13 3.92 17.27
C LEU A 258 -13.26 2.48 17.79
N LEU A 259 -12.15 1.74 17.76
CA LEU A 259 -12.01 0.48 18.47
C LEU A 259 -10.79 0.61 19.40
N THR A 260 -11.04 0.85 20.67
CA THR A 260 -10.00 1.19 21.64
C THR A 260 -9.65 0.03 22.57
N GLN A 261 -10.48 -1.01 22.65
CA GLN A 261 -10.24 -2.16 23.52
C GLN A 261 -9.45 -3.25 22.80
N SER A 262 -8.25 -3.56 23.30
CA SER A 262 -7.48 -4.72 22.82
C SER A 262 -8.06 -6.02 23.36
N PHE A 263 -8.03 -7.07 22.53
CA PHE A 263 -8.35 -8.45 22.92
C PHE A 263 -7.08 -9.31 23.04
N ARG A 264 -5.88 -8.74 22.88
CA ARG A 264 -4.61 -9.48 22.89
C ARG A 264 -3.87 -9.41 24.21
N PHE A 265 -4.15 -8.40 25.03
CA PHE A 265 -3.43 -8.16 26.29
C PHE A 265 -4.32 -7.39 27.29
N GLY A 266 -3.93 -7.45 28.56
CA GLY A 266 -4.63 -6.77 29.67
C GLY A 266 -4.12 -5.34 29.89
N ASP A 267 -4.62 -4.73 31.00
CA ASP A 267 -4.43 -3.30 31.28
C ASP A 267 -2.97 -2.91 31.51
N GLN A 268 -2.14 -3.75 32.12
CA GLN A 268 -0.73 -3.40 32.37
C GLN A 268 0.07 -3.12 31.07
N ILE A 269 -0.20 -3.88 30.00
CA ILE A 269 0.43 -3.63 28.71
C ILE A 269 -0.21 -2.41 28.04
N ALA A 270 -1.53 -2.23 28.19
CA ALA A 270 -2.22 -1.06 27.67
C ALA A 270 -1.70 0.24 28.30
N ASP A 271 -1.40 0.25 29.62
CA ASP A 271 -0.85 1.42 30.32
C ASP A 271 0.54 1.82 29.77
N VAL A 272 1.40 0.85 29.48
CA VAL A 272 2.69 1.12 28.84
C VAL A 272 2.49 1.69 27.43
N ALA A 273 1.58 1.10 26.65
CA ALA A 273 1.27 1.59 25.30
C ALA A 273 0.69 3.02 25.33
N ASN A 274 -0.14 3.34 26.33
CA ASN A 274 -0.69 4.67 26.51
C ASN A 274 0.38 5.72 26.82
N GLY A 275 1.48 5.36 27.47
CA GLY A 275 2.64 6.24 27.63
C GLY A 275 3.22 6.70 26.28
N PHE A 276 3.34 5.78 25.31
CA PHE A 276 3.79 6.10 23.96
C PHE A 276 2.72 6.86 23.15
N LEU A 277 1.45 6.46 23.25
CA LEU A 277 0.34 7.14 22.57
C LEU A 277 0.24 8.60 23.00
N LYS A 278 0.42 8.89 24.29
CA LYS A 278 0.45 10.26 24.81
C LYS A 278 1.62 11.06 24.25
N ALA A 279 2.81 10.45 24.10
CA ALA A 279 3.94 11.10 23.46
C ALA A 279 3.69 11.40 21.97
N LEU A 280 2.85 10.61 21.32
CA LEU A 280 2.38 10.80 19.94
C LEU A 280 1.15 11.73 19.83
N GLN A 281 0.75 12.36 20.95
CA GLN A 281 -0.40 13.28 21.04
C GLN A 281 -1.75 12.63 20.71
N GLU A 282 -1.89 11.33 20.96
CA GLU A 282 -3.19 10.66 20.85
C GLU A 282 -4.05 10.92 22.09
N GLU A 283 -5.28 11.39 21.86
CA GLU A 283 -6.19 11.80 22.91
C GLU A 283 -6.98 10.60 23.50
N VAL A 284 -7.22 9.58 22.68
CA VAL A 284 -8.05 8.42 23.07
C VAL A 284 -7.15 7.30 23.59
N PRO A 285 -7.30 6.86 24.85
CA PRO A 285 -6.48 5.81 25.40
C PRO A 285 -6.86 4.42 24.86
N LEU A 286 -5.86 3.56 24.68
CA LEU A 286 -6.01 2.14 24.49
C LEU A 286 -6.46 1.48 25.78
N ARG A 287 -7.43 0.58 25.74
CA ARG A 287 -7.90 -0.22 26.85
C ARG A 287 -7.46 -1.67 26.72
N GLY A 288 -7.01 -2.26 27.81
CA GLY A 288 -6.71 -3.68 27.87
C GLY A 288 -7.99 -4.54 27.93
N ASN A 289 -7.79 -5.84 27.79
CA ASN A 289 -8.86 -6.82 28.02
C ASN A 289 -8.91 -7.18 29.51
N PRO A 290 -9.98 -6.83 30.23
CA PRO A 290 -10.07 -7.12 31.66
C PRO A 290 -10.07 -8.62 32.01
N ALA A 291 -10.40 -9.48 31.03
CA ALA A 291 -10.33 -10.94 31.19
C ALA A 291 -8.93 -11.53 31.00
N MET A 292 -7.93 -10.71 30.60
CA MET A 292 -6.56 -11.15 30.38
C MET A 292 -5.61 -10.59 31.43
N ALA A 293 -5.03 -11.47 32.23
CA ALA A 293 -3.89 -11.09 33.06
C ALA A 293 -2.66 -10.87 32.15
N SER A 294 -2.04 -9.70 32.28
CA SER A 294 -0.75 -9.43 31.62
C SER A 294 0.24 -8.93 32.68
N THR A 295 1.48 -9.37 32.58
CA THR A 295 2.55 -8.96 33.50
C THR A 295 3.72 -8.39 32.72
N LEU A 296 4.31 -7.31 33.24
CA LEU A 296 5.52 -6.72 32.71
C LEU A 296 6.73 -7.40 33.38
N GLY A 297 7.50 -8.16 32.59
CA GLY A 297 8.78 -8.70 33.06
C GLY A 297 9.90 -7.65 32.95
N LYS A 298 10.76 -7.52 33.97
CA LYS A 298 12.02 -6.79 33.82
C LYS A 298 13.02 -7.72 33.10
N SER A 299 13.22 -7.50 31.82
CA SER A 299 14.35 -8.08 31.08
C SER A 299 15.59 -7.27 31.42
N MET A 300 16.54 -7.85 32.16
CA MET A 300 17.89 -7.32 32.19
C MET A 300 18.55 -7.69 30.85
N VAL A 301 18.64 -6.75 29.96
CA VAL A 301 19.55 -6.85 28.82
C VAL A 301 20.95 -6.75 29.41
N HIS A 302 21.65 -7.88 29.56
CA HIS A 302 23.07 -7.87 29.78
C HIS A 302 23.73 -7.34 28.51
N GLY A 303 24.06 -6.06 28.54
CA GLY A 303 24.93 -5.48 27.52
C GLY A 303 26.29 -6.18 27.62
N GLN A 304 26.61 -7.03 26.66
CA GLN A 304 27.99 -7.35 26.38
C GLN A 304 28.66 -6.05 25.94
N LYS A 305 29.57 -5.56 26.79
CA LYS A 305 30.62 -4.63 26.38
C LYS A 305 31.66 -5.48 25.66
N ASP A 306 31.84 -5.26 24.39
CA ASP A 306 33.09 -5.47 23.65
C ASP A 306 33.41 -4.20 22.88
#